data_84ea2b05240bd00501b8ae5a819f8edf
#
_entry.id   84ea2b05240bd00501b8ae5a819f8edf
#
_cell.length_a   1.000
_cell.length_b   1.000
_cell.length_c   1.000
_cell.angle_alpha   90.00
_cell.angle_beta   90.00
_cell.angle_gamma   90.00
#
_symmetry.space_group_name_H-M   'P 1'
#
loop_
_entity.id
_entity.type
_entity.pdbx_description
1 polymer ?
#
loop_
_entity_poly.entity_id
_entity_poly.type
_entity_poly.pdbx_seq_one_letter_code
_entity_poly.pdbx_strand_id
1 'polypeptide(L)'
;MKLRSMEEKISYRLFLMGFLGLIFTAVLCIFVFHKAFTAQAWSALERETDLVRAGYEQTGDPTQLSAFVTDDLRVTLISQDGSVLFESATDQPMENHLTRPEIRNAIANGEGRDIRDSQTMGYETYYYALRLSGGDVLRVAQDAETVWSIYDATIPAIVLSCVALMLAAAVLAALLTKALVQPVLNMTEDLDHIQENVPYRELIPFAESIHSDRILRENNEKMRQEFTANVSHELKTPLTSISGYAELIETGIAKPEDVPDFGRKIHSEATRMIQLVNDILQLSKLDTVSETGDTPVMETVDLLEVAKECVERQKLNARRAYISLTYLGESAPVLGSRALLDELCQNLCDNAIRYNRPGGKVQIITTCNRDGHCSLTVADNGIGIPREAQASVFERFYRVDKSRSKATGGTGLGLAIVKHIARIHNARIKLDSVVDEGTTITVIFETAS
;
A
#
# COMPACT_ATOMS: atom_id res chain seq x y z
N MET A 1 6.92 2.50 24.50
CA MET A 1 6.64 1.14 24.00
C MET A 1 7.47 0.95 22.72
N LYS A 2 8.59 0.18 22.78
CA LYS A 2 9.41 -0.08 21.58
C LYS A 2 8.54 -0.84 20.57
N LEU A 3 8.35 -0.26 19.40
CA LEU A 3 7.70 -0.95 18.29
C LEU A 3 8.59 -2.16 17.92
N ARG A 4 8.08 -3.39 18.14
CA ARG A 4 8.74 -4.60 17.64
C ARG A 4 8.77 -4.53 16.10
N SER A 5 9.90 -4.92 15.51
CA SER A 5 10.04 -4.96 14.06
C SER A 5 8.97 -5.88 13.44
N MET A 6 8.63 -5.65 12.17
CA MET A 6 7.69 -6.51 11.43
C MET A 6 8.20 -7.96 11.41
N GLU A 7 9.51 -8.13 11.29
CA GLU A 7 10.21 -9.41 11.32
C GLU A 7 9.99 -10.15 12.65
N GLU A 8 10.19 -9.47 13.81
CA GLU A 8 9.94 -10.06 15.13
C GLU A 8 8.46 -10.47 15.32
N LYS A 9 7.53 -9.66 14.82
CA LYS A 9 6.09 -9.98 14.95
C LYS A 9 5.68 -11.19 14.11
N ILE A 10 6.18 -11.30 12.90
CA ILE A 10 5.87 -12.42 12.00
C ILE A 10 6.51 -13.70 12.55
N SER A 11 7.79 -13.67 12.89
CA SER A 11 8.50 -14.80 13.46
C SER A 11 7.82 -15.31 14.73
N TYR A 12 7.44 -14.41 15.65
CA TYR A 12 6.72 -14.77 16.87
C TYR A 12 5.35 -15.41 16.60
N ARG A 13 4.57 -14.90 15.64
CA ARG A 13 3.26 -15.46 15.28
C ARG A 13 3.39 -16.85 14.64
N LEU A 14 4.35 -17.04 13.75
CA LEU A 14 4.64 -18.35 13.14
C LEU A 14 5.09 -19.36 14.20
N PHE A 15 5.98 -18.96 15.09
CA PHE A 15 6.41 -19.81 16.20
C PHE A 15 5.24 -20.17 17.12
N LEU A 16 4.41 -19.19 17.52
CA LEU A 16 3.25 -19.43 18.37
C LEU A 16 2.24 -20.39 17.73
N MET A 17 2.00 -20.26 16.42
CA MET A 17 1.11 -21.15 15.68
C MET A 17 1.66 -22.60 15.64
N GLY A 18 2.96 -22.75 15.39
CA GLY A 18 3.63 -24.04 15.45
C GLY A 18 3.60 -24.66 16.86
N PHE A 19 3.84 -23.87 17.88
CA PHE A 19 3.79 -24.29 19.29
C PHE A 19 2.39 -24.77 19.70
N LEU A 20 1.34 -24.01 19.36
CA LEU A 20 -0.05 -24.42 19.65
C LEU A 20 -0.44 -25.70 18.91
N GLY A 21 -0.03 -25.82 17.64
CA GLY A 21 -0.24 -27.03 16.85
C GLY A 21 0.43 -28.26 17.47
N LEU A 22 1.66 -28.11 17.97
CA LEU A 22 2.42 -29.14 18.62
C LEU A 22 1.77 -29.61 19.94
N ILE A 23 1.32 -28.64 20.77
CA ILE A 23 0.59 -28.96 22.02
C ILE A 23 -0.71 -29.70 21.69
N PHE A 24 -1.47 -29.24 20.72
CA PHE A 24 -2.71 -29.90 20.31
C PHE A 24 -2.47 -31.32 19.86
N THR A 25 -1.45 -31.56 19.04
CA THR A 25 -1.08 -32.88 18.55
C THR A 25 -0.63 -33.77 19.68
N ALA A 26 0.19 -33.27 20.62
CA ALA A 26 0.65 -34.01 21.78
C ALA A 26 -0.53 -34.49 22.67
N VAL A 27 -1.46 -33.55 22.98
CA VAL A 27 -2.65 -33.88 23.77
C VAL A 27 -3.53 -34.89 23.04
N LEU A 28 -3.72 -34.73 21.73
CA LEU A 28 -4.49 -35.68 20.92
C LEU A 28 -3.84 -37.07 20.90
N CYS A 29 -2.53 -37.14 20.74
CA CYS A 29 -1.78 -38.41 20.78
C CYS A 29 -1.95 -39.09 22.14
N ILE A 30 -1.75 -38.37 23.25
CA ILE A 30 -1.94 -38.93 24.59
C ILE A 30 -3.35 -39.49 24.75
N PHE A 31 -4.36 -38.75 24.31
CA PHE A 31 -5.76 -39.18 24.39
C PHE A 31 -6.02 -40.44 23.55
N VAL A 32 -5.54 -40.48 22.29
CA VAL A 32 -5.71 -41.64 21.39
C VAL A 32 -4.97 -42.87 21.92
N PHE A 33 -3.72 -42.68 22.38
CA PHE A 33 -2.94 -43.77 22.96
C PHE A 33 -3.60 -44.30 24.23
N HIS A 34 -4.04 -43.45 25.13
CA HIS A 34 -4.73 -43.88 26.35
C HIS A 34 -5.97 -44.73 26.01
N LYS A 35 -6.81 -44.27 25.08
CA LYS A 35 -8.00 -44.99 24.65
C LYS A 35 -7.65 -46.35 24.00
N ALA A 36 -6.64 -46.37 23.13
CA ALA A 36 -6.21 -47.59 22.45
C ALA A 36 -5.63 -48.61 23.44
N PHE A 37 -4.82 -48.14 24.38
CA PHE A 37 -4.20 -48.99 25.41
C PHE A 37 -5.24 -49.60 26.35
N THR A 38 -6.17 -48.78 26.85
CA THR A 38 -7.26 -49.28 27.72
C THR A 38 -8.11 -50.32 27.00
N ALA A 39 -8.42 -50.11 25.71
CA ALA A 39 -9.15 -51.08 24.91
C ALA A 39 -8.37 -52.39 24.73
N GLN A 40 -7.05 -52.31 24.51
CA GLN A 40 -6.18 -53.47 24.38
C GLN A 40 -6.04 -54.27 25.70
N ALA A 41 -5.91 -53.56 26.85
CA ALA A 41 -5.85 -54.19 28.17
C ALA A 41 -7.12 -54.99 28.46
N TRP A 42 -8.30 -54.39 28.19
CA TRP A 42 -9.57 -55.12 28.34
C TRP A 42 -9.65 -56.34 27.44
N SER A 43 -9.28 -56.22 26.16
CA SER A 43 -9.31 -57.35 25.23
C SER A 43 -8.32 -58.46 25.59
N ALA A 44 -7.20 -58.13 26.20
CA ALA A 44 -6.25 -59.12 26.72
C ALA A 44 -6.83 -59.84 27.92
N LEU A 45 -7.36 -59.09 28.89
CA LEU A 45 -7.94 -59.63 30.11
C LEU A 45 -9.16 -60.57 29.83
N GLU A 46 -10.00 -60.16 28.83
CA GLU A 46 -11.11 -61.01 28.36
C GLU A 46 -10.62 -62.35 27.80
N ARG A 47 -9.62 -62.32 26.90
CA ARG A 47 -9.06 -63.54 26.31
C ARG A 47 -8.45 -64.48 27.39
N GLU A 48 -7.74 -63.88 28.37
CA GLU A 48 -7.16 -64.62 29.46
C GLU A 48 -8.24 -65.25 30.36
N THR A 49 -9.30 -64.46 30.66
CA THR A 49 -10.44 -64.98 31.42
C THR A 49 -11.16 -66.10 30.69
N ASP A 50 -11.34 -66.01 29.37
CA ASP A 50 -11.94 -67.07 28.57
C ASP A 50 -11.09 -68.33 28.57
N LEU A 51 -9.75 -68.27 28.55
CA LEU A 51 -8.84 -69.38 28.66
C LEU A 51 -8.96 -70.07 30.04
N VAL A 52 -8.96 -69.27 31.11
CA VAL A 52 -9.14 -69.76 32.49
C VAL A 52 -10.50 -70.44 32.65
N ARG A 53 -11.58 -69.83 32.09
CA ARG A 53 -12.91 -70.40 32.08
C ARG A 53 -12.91 -71.77 31.39
N ALA A 54 -12.38 -71.85 30.17
CA ALA A 54 -12.35 -73.10 29.39
C ALA A 54 -11.58 -74.21 30.14
N GLY A 55 -10.48 -73.91 30.78
CA GLY A 55 -9.73 -74.81 31.61
C GLY A 55 -10.51 -75.27 32.84
N TYR A 56 -11.18 -74.42 33.54
CA TYR A 56 -11.98 -74.70 34.72
C TYR A 56 -13.23 -75.53 34.37
N GLU A 57 -13.96 -75.20 33.29
CA GLU A 57 -15.17 -75.91 32.88
C GLU A 57 -14.88 -77.39 32.42
N GLN A 58 -13.65 -77.68 31.99
CA GLN A 58 -13.24 -79.06 31.64
C GLN A 58 -13.00 -79.93 32.86
N THR A 59 -12.53 -79.40 33.97
CA THR A 59 -12.08 -80.14 35.12
C THR A 59 -13.03 -80.11 36.32
N GLY A 60 -13.71 -78.93 36.45
CA GLY A 60 -14.57 -78.64 37.61
C GLY A 60 -13.85 -78.55 38.95
N ASP A 61 -12.51 -78.55 38.93
CA ASP A 61 -11.69 -78.53 40.15
C ASP A 61 -11.06 -77.14 40.38
N PRO A 62 -11.48 -76.38 41.42
CA PRO A 62 -10.95 -75.12 41.73
C PRO A 62 -9.42 -75.05 41.95
N THR A 63 -8.84 -76.18 42.39
CA THR A 63 -7.38 -76.24 42.66
C THR A 63 -6.54 -76.10 41.41
N GLN A 64 -7.08 -76.46 40.26
CA GLN A 64 -6.38 -76.34 38.96
C GLN A 64 -6.32 -74.91 38.44
N LEU A 65 -7.10 -73.97 38.98
CA LEU A 65 -7.00 -72.54 38.67
C LEU A 65 -5.64 -72.02 39.03
N SER A 66 -4.89 -72.58 39.95
CA SER A 66 -3.52 -72.26 40.29
C SER A 66 -2.55 -72.35 39.09
N ALA A 67 -2.84 -73.22 38.10
CA ALA A 67 -2.01 -73.40 36.91
C ALA A 67 -2.10 -72.20 35.95
N PHE A 68 -3.12 -71.32 36.03
CA PHE A 68 -3.33 -70.16 35.22
C PHE A 68 -2.86 -68.89 35.89
N VAL A 69 -2.35 -68.90 37.10
CA VAL A 69 -1.85 -67.79 37.86
C VAL A 69 -0.45 -67.38 37.35
N THR A 70 -0.26 -66.15 37.01
CA THR A 70 1.06 -65.57 36.72
C THR A 70 1.31 -64.38 37.67
N ASP A 71 2.51 -63.81 37.68
CA ASP A 71 2.88 -62.76 38.57
C ASP A 71 1.97 -61.46 38.40
N ASP A 72 1.40 -61.33 37.21
CA ASP A 72 0.54 -60.14 36.84
C ASP A 72 -0.96 -60.47 36.85
N LEU A 73 -1.34 -61.77 36.97
CA LEU A 73 -2.71 -62.20 36.79
C LEU A 73 -3.24 -62.88 38.08
N ARG A 74 -4.26 -62.28 38.65
CA ARG A 74 -4.98 -62.81 39.80
C ARG A 74 -6.28 -63.48 39.38
N VAL A 75 -6.52 -64.68 39.88
CA VAL A 75 -7.74 -65.43 39.59
C VAL A 75 -8.49 -65.75 40.89
N THR A 76 -9.81 -65.44 40.87
CA THR A 76 -10.72 -65.60 42.01
C THR A 76 -11.97 -66.35 41.49
N LEU A 77 -12.36 -67.47 42.14
CA LEU A 77 -13.64 -68.09 41.91
C LEU A 77 -14.59 -67.74 43.06
N ILE A 78 -15.80 -67.30 42.70
CA ILE A 78 -16.77 -66.74 43.64
C ILE A 78 -18.11 -67.49 43.42
N SER A 79 -18.69 -68.03 44.51
CA SER A 79 -20.03 -68.62 44.47
C SER A 79 -21.14 -67.61 44.24
N GLN A 80 -22.32 -68.08 43.82
CA GLN A 80 -23.52 -67.22 43.62
C GLN A 80 -23.91 -66.35 44.84
N ASP A 81 -23.57 -66.83 46.07
CA ASP A 81 -23.81 -66.14 47.32
C ASP A 81 -22.74 -65.07 47.65
N GLY A 82 -21.70 -64.95 46.79
CA GLY A 82 -20.58 -64.04 46.95
C GLY A 82 -19.44 -64.58 47.82
N SER A 83 -19.48 -65.84 48.29
CA SER A 83 -18.40 -66.47 49.02
C SER A 83 -17.25 -66.83 48.04
N VAL A 84 -15.99 -66.61 48.48
CA VAL A 84 -14.82 -66.92 47.68
C VAL A 84 -14.51 -68.40 47.81
N LEU A 85 -14.55 -69.10 46.66
CA LEU A 85 -14.23 -70.56 46.57
C LEU A 85 -12.75 -70.79 46.32
N PHE A 86 -12.11 -69.92 45.59
CA PHE A 86 -10.66 -69.97 45.28
C PHE A 86 -10.14 -68.54 45.13
N GLU A 87 -8.93 -68.26 45.62
CA GLU A 87 -8.21 -67.00 45.46
C GLU A 87 -6.72 -67.29 45.26
N SER A 88 -6.14 -66.75 44.20
CA SER A 88 -4.74 -67.00 43.87
C SER A 88 -3.74 -66.16 44.68
N ALA A 89 -4.17 -65.06 45.24
CA ALA A 89 -3.28 -64.07 45.87
C ALA A 89 -3.08 -64.30 47.39
N THR A 90 -3.99 -65.02 48.06
CA THR A 90 -3.90 -65.28 49.50
C THR A 90 -4.70 -66.49 49.93
N ASP A 91 -4.18 -67.20 50.92
CA ASP A 91 -4.86 -68.35 51.57
C ASP A 91 -5.75 -67.92 52.75
N GLN A 92 -5.85 -66.60 53.03
CA GLN A 92 -6.67 -66.06 54.12
C GLN A 92 -8.15 -65.96 53.74
N PRO A 93 -9.07 -66.24 54.65
CA PRO A 93 -10.51 -66.11 54.40
C PRO A 93 -10.84 -64.69 54.00
N MET A 94 -11.48 -64.55 52.83
CA MET A 94 -11.89 -63.23 52.29
C MET A 94 -13.33 -62.91 52.64
N GLU A 95 -13.60 -61.58 52.70
CA GLU A 95 -14.92 -61.03 52.84
C GLU A 95 -15.81 -61.38 51.62
N ASN A 96 -17.11 -61.40 51.80
CA ASN A 96 -18.07 -61.66 50.73
C ASN A 96 -17.94 -60.59 49.63
N HIS A 97 -17.80 -61.04 48.38
CA HIS A 97 -17.55 -60.16 47.21
C HIS A 97 -18.84 -59.74 46.47
N LEU A 98 -20.03 -60.08 46.95
CA LEU A 98 -21.29 -59.77 46.25
C LEU A 98 -21.57 -58.24 46.02
N THR A 99 -21.00 -57.43 46.88
CA THR A 99 -21.13 -55.95 46.77
C THR A 99 -20.28 -55.29 45.71
N ARG A 100 -19.30 -56.06 45.14
CA ARG A 100 -18.37 -55.55 44.19
C ARG A 100 -19.02 -55.32 42.83
N PRO A 101 -18.80 -54.13 42.15
CA PRO A 101 -19.50 -53.78 40.91
C PRO A 101 -19.33 -54.84 39.81
N GLU A 102 -18.10 -55.31 39.59
CA GLU A 102 -17.79 -56.33 38.57
C GLU A 102 -18.55 -57.63 38.83
N ILE A 103 -18.61 -58.11 40.07
CA ILE A 103 -19.31 -59.32 40.45
C ILE A 103 -20.84 -59.18 40.28
N ARG A 104 -21.38 -58.10 40.77
CA ARG A 104 -22.83 -57.80 40.63
C ARG A 104 -23.26 -57.70 39.17
N ASN A 105 -22.42 -57.06 38.31
CA ASN A 105 -22.68 -56.96 36.89
C ASN A 105 -22.53 -58.32 36.19
N ALA A 106 -21.56 -59.14 36.58
CA ALA A 106 -21.40 -60.51 36.05
C ALA A 106 -22.63 -61.39 36.41
N ILE A 107 -23.13 -61.32 37.62
CA ILE A 107 -24.33 -62.05 38.02
C ILE A 107 -25.58 -61.63 37.24
N ALA A 108 -25.75 -60.28 37.03
CA ALA A 108 -26.91 -59.76 36.37
C ALA A 108 -26.88 -59.89 34.83
N ASN A 109 -25.72 -59.62 34.19
CA ASN A 109 -25.56 -59.47 32.74
C ASN A 109 -24.71 -60.58 32.11
N GLY A 110 -24.10 -61.50 32.90
CA GLY A 110 -23.19 -62.54 32.43
C GLY A 110 -21.71 -62.13 32.48
N GLU A 111 -21.40 -60.83 32.40
CA GLU A 111 -20.05 -60.23 32.50
C GLU A 111 -20.06 -58.91 33.30
N GLY A 112 -18.93 -58.58 33.89
CA GLY A 112 -18.76 -57.32 34.61
C GLY A 112 -17.31 -56.87 34.58
N ARG A 113 -17.14 -55.54 34.54
CA ARG A 113 -15.84 -54.85 34.49
C ARG A 113 -15.78 -53.79 35.56
N ASP A 114 -14.61 -53.64 36.16
CA ASP A 114 -14.34 -52.54 37.11
C ASP A 114 -12.83 -52.21 37.11
N ILE A 115 -12.52 -50.98 37.46
CA ILE A 115 -11.13 -50.52 37.63
C ILE A 115 -11.05 -49.93 39.05
N ARG A 116 -10.09 -50.34 39.84
CA ARG A 116 -9.89 -49.84 41.19
C ARG A 116 -8.47 -49.43 41.44
N ASP A 117 -8.32 -48.28 42.10
CA ASP A 117 -7.06 -47.86 42.65
C ASP A 117 -6.71 -48.71 43.87
N SER A 118 -5.55 -49.31 43.85
CA SER A 118 -4.98 -49.97 45.02
C SER A 118 -4.46 -48.89 45.96
N GLN A 119 -5.23 -48.58 47.02
CA GLN A 119 -4.85 -47.57 48.01
C GLN A 119 -3.51 -47.83 48.75
N THR A 120 -2.99 -49.05 48.65
CA THR A 120 -1.77 -49.49 49.34
C THR A 120 -0.52 -49.46 48.45
N MET A 121 -0.66 -49.56 47.12
CA MET A 121 0.51 -49.70 46.21
C MET A 121 0.54 -48.66 45.06
N GLY A 122 -0.50 -47.83 44.90
CA GLY A 122 -0.54 -46.77 43.87
C GLY A 122 -0.77 -47.29 42.44
N TYR A 123 -1.30 -48.47 42.25
CA TYR A 123 -1.58 -49.09 40.93
C TYR A 123 -3.07 -49.22 40.72
N GLU A 124 -3.51 -49.08 39.46
CA GLU A 124 -4.86 -49.39 39.03
C GLU A 124 -4.94 -50.88 38.70
N THR A 125 -5.91 -51.59 39.29
CA THR A 125 -6.14 -53.00 38.96
C THR A 125 -7.41 -53.11 38.10
N TYR A 126 -7.28 -53.73 36.95
CA TYR A 126 -8.39 -54.06 36.05
C TYR A 126 -9.03 -55.37 36.51
N TYR A 127 -10.35 -55.38 36.74
CA TYR A 127 -11.13 -56.52 37.15
C TYR A 127 -12.13 -56.88 36.04
N TYR A 128 -12.05 -58.13 35.58
CA TYR A 128 -13.03 -58.71 34.68
C TYR A 128 -13.66 -59.91 35.34
N ALA A 129 -14.99 -59.97 35.40
CA ALA A 129 -15.75 -61.06 36.02
C ALA A 129 -16.71 -61.63 34.98
N LEU A 130 -16.72 -62.99 34.92
CA LEU A 130 -17.54 -63.72 33.99
C LEU A 130 -18.36 -64.79 34.75
N ARG A 131 -19.68 -64.85 34.47
CA ARG A 131 -20.55 -65.84 35.03
C ARG A 131 -20.36 -67.19 34.33
N LEU A 132 -20.09 -68.23 35.07
CA LEU A 132 -19.92 -69.60 34.60
C LEU A 132 -21.23 -70.34 34.42
N SER A 133 -21.23 -71.47 33.64
CA SER A 133 -22.42 -72.28 33.37
C SER A 133 -23.05 -72.84 34.63
N GLY A 134 -22.27 -73.06 35.69
CA GLY A 134 -22.74 -73.53 37.01
C GLY A 134 -23.36 -72.44 37.89
N GLY A 135 -23.32 -71.12 37.45
CA GLY A 135 -23.82 -69.99 38.20
C GLY A 135 -22.78 -69.25 39.06
N ASP A 136 -21.62 -69.86 39.28
CA ASP A 136 -20.47 -69.23 39.96
C ASP A 136 -19.87 -68.14 39.07
N VAL A 137 -19.09 -67.23 39.64
CA VAL A 137 -18.45 -66.10 38.94
C VAL A 137 -16.92 -66.26 38.99
N LEU A 138 -16.31 -66.38 37.81
CA LEU A 138 -14.86 -66.34 37.66
C LEU A 138 -14.44 -64.86 37.51
N ARG A 139 -13.62 -64.33 38.41
CA ARG A 139 -13.01 -63.00 38.35
C ARG A 139 -11.53 -63.17 38.08
N VAL A 140 -11.07 -62.44 37.06
CA VAL A 140 -9.65 -62.30 36.78
C VAL A 140 -9.27 -60.81 36.94
N ALA A 141 -8.16 -60.57 37.57
CA ALA A 141 -7.64 -59.26 37.81
C ALA A 141 -6.20 -59.15 37.35
N GLN A 142 -5.89 -58.04 36.72
CA GLN A 142 -4.56 -57.68 36.25
C GLN A 142 -4.14 -56.30 36.81
N ASP A 143 -2.96 -56.29 37.41
CA ASP A 143 -2.43 -55.01 37.90
C ASP A 143 -1.92 -54.10 36.78
N ALA A 144 -2.24 -52.84 36.84
CA ALA A 144 -1.87 -51.87 35.83
C ALA A 144 -0.38 -51.45 35.86
N GLU A 145 0.42 -52.10 36.71
CA GLU A 145 1.85 -51.85 36.79
C GLU A 145 2.55 -51.99 35.43
N THR A 146 2.17 -53.03 34.67
CA THR A 146 2.69 -53.27 33.32
C THR A 146 2.31 -52.20 32.32
N VAL A 147 1.15 -51.53 32.50
CA VAL A 147 0.68 -50.48 31.64
C VAL A 147 1.42 -49.16 31.90
N TRP A 148 1.61 -48.81 33.18
CA TRP A 148 2.34 -47.62 33.60
C TRP A 148 3.84 -47.68 33.26
N SER A 149 4.49 -48.85 33.33
CA SER A 149 5.90 -49.01 32.97
C SER A 149 6.18 -48.69 31.50
N ILE A 150 5.20 -48.97 30.61
CA ILE A 150 5.28 -48.62 29.19
C ILE A 150 5.16 -47.10 29.00
N TYR A 151 4.29 -46.44 29.77
CA TYR A 151 4.19 -44.95 29.77
C TYR A 151 5.48 -44.30 30.24
N ASP A 152 6.07 -44.75 31.33
CA ASP A 152 7.32 -44.20 31.86
C ASP A 152 8.49 -44.35 30.89
N ALA A 153 8.52 -45.45 30.11
CA ALA A 153 9.52 -45.64 29.06
C ALA A 153 9.29 -44.77 27.81
N THR A 154 8.04 -44.45 27.47
CA THR A 154 7.70 -43.72 26.23
C THR A 154 7.60 -42.21 26.41
N ILE A 155 7.20 -41.72 27.59
CA ILE A 155 7.08 -40.28 27.88
C ILE A 155 8.37 -39.50 27.60
N PRO A 156 9.57 -39.91 28.04
CA PRO A 156 10.80 -39.18 27.75
C PRO A 156 11.09 -39.08 26.26
N ALA A 157 10.81 -40.10 25.48
CA ALA A 157 10.99 -40.07 24.03
C ALA A 157 10.01 -39.09 23.33
N ILE A 158 8.76 -39.06 23.79
CA ILE A 158 7.75 -38.10 23.31
C ILE A 158 8.17 -36.67 23.66
N VAL A 159 8.57 -36.40 24.89
CA VAL A 159 9.03 -35.08 25.34
C VAL A 159 10.24 -34.62 24.52
N LEU A 160 11.23 -35.49 24.31
CA LEU A 160 12.43 -35.19 23.54
C LEU A 160 12.08 -34.86 22.08
N SER A 161 11.19 -35.66 21.47
CA SER A 161 10.72 -35.38 20.09
C SER A 161 9.94 -34.07 19.98
N CYS A 162 9.11 -33.75 20.97
CA CYS A 162 8.39 -32.46 21.03
C CYS A 162 9.35 -31.28 21.14
N VAL A 163 10.39 -31.39 21.97
CA VAL A 163 11.43 -30.32 22.11
C VAL A 163 12.21 -30.17 20.80
N ALA A 164 12.61 -31.26 20.17
CA ALA A 164 13.30 -31.24 18.89
C ALA A 164 12.46 -30.56 17.77
N LEU A 165 11.18 -30.93 17.68
CA LEU A 165 10.24 -30.32 16.73
C LEU A 165 10.02 -28.82 17.00
N MET A 166 9.95 -28.42 18.26
CA MET A 166 9.81 -27.01 18.66
C MET A 166 11.03 -26.19 18.25
N LEU A 167 12.23 -26.72 18.45
CA LEU A 167 13.48 -26.08 18.01
C LEU A 167 13.52 -25.97 16.48
N ALA A 168 13.16 -27.04 15.76
CA ALA A 168 13.07 -27.01 14.30
C ALA A 168 12.05 -25.99 13.79
N ALA A 169 10.89 -25.90 14.43
CA ALA A 169 9.87 -24.90 14.10
C ALA A 169 10.36 -23.47 14.35
N ALA A 170 11.10 -23.22 15.43
CA ALA A 170 11.67 -21.90 15.71
C ALA A 170 12.71 -21.49 14.65
N VAL A 171 13.61 -22.40 14.26
CA VAL A 171 14.59 -22.16 13.19
C VAL A 171 13.88 -21.92 11.86
N LEU A 172 12.91 -22.74 11.51
CA LEU A 172 12.15 -22.60 10.26
C LEU A 172 11.38 -21.27 10.22
N ALA A 173 10.74 -20.87 11.34
CA ALA A 173 10.05 -19.58 11.42
C ALA A 173 11.01 -18.40 11.22
N ALA A 174 12.23 -18.45 11.78
CA ALA A 174 13.24 -17.44 11.60
C ALA A 174 13.74 -17.37 10.13
N LEU A 175 14.00 -18.52 9.51
CA LEU A 175 14.45 -18.60 8.12
C LEU A 175 13.37 -18.10 7.15
N LEU A 176 12.12 -18.53 7.32
CA LEU A 176 10.99 -18.08 6.49
C LEU A 176 10.75 -16.59 6.64
N THR A 177 10.80 -16.07 7.86
CA THR A 177 10.62 -14.62 8.09
C THR A 177 11.70 -13.82 7.38
N LYS A 178 12.97 -14.25 7.48
CA LYS A 178 14.07 -13.60 6.80
C LYS A 178 13.93 -13.69 5.27
N ALA A 179 13.56 -14.85 4.74
CA ALA A 179 13.37 -15.04 3.30
C ALA A 179 12.21 -14.20 2.72
N LEU A 180 11.16 -13.96 3.50
CA LEU A 180 9.98 -13.21 3.03
C LEU A 180 10.09 -11.70 3.26
N VAL A 181 10.70 -11.28 4.35
CA VAL A 181 10.73 -9.85 4.76
C VAL A 181 11.95 -9.13 4.20
N GLN A 182 13.11 -9.77 4.16
CA GLN A 182 14.35 -9.14 3.72
C GLN A 182 14.27 -8.58 2.28
N PRO A 183 13.72 -9.28 1.29
CA PRO A 183 13.59 -8.74 -0.07
C PRO A 183 12.72 -7.47 -0.14
N VAL A 184 11.67 -7.39 0.71
CA VAL A 184 10.81 -6.20 0.80
C VAL A 184 11.55 -5.02 1.44
N LEU A 185 12.39 -5.27 2.45
CA LEU A 185 13.22 -4.23 3.06
C LEU A 185 14.28 -3.72 2.08
N ASN A 186 14.94 -4.61 1.35
CA ASN A 186 15.95 -4.24 0.35
C ASN A 186 15.37 -3.35 -0.76
N MET A 187 14.08 -3.55 -1.12
CA MET A 187 13.36 -2.72 -2.08
C MET A 187 13.28 -1.25 -1.64
N THR A 188 13.32 -0.97 -0.32
CA THR A 188 13.27 0.41 0.20
C THR A 188 14.64 1.10 0.25
N GLU A 189 15.74 0.36 0.13
CA GLU A 189 17.10 0.90 0.14
C GLU A 189 17.53 1.41 -1.25
N ASP A 190 17.01 0.81 -2.32
CA ASP A 190 17.29 1.23 -3.72
C ASP A 190 15.99 1.64 -4.42
N LEU A 191 15.57 2.87 -4.15
CA LEU A 191 14.35 3.45 -4.75
C LEU A 191 14.55 3.82 -6.23
N ASP A 192 15.79 3.91 -6.71
CA ASP A 192 16.08 4.25 -8.12
C ASP A 192 15.73 3.10 -9.05
N HIS A 193 15.95 1.86 -8.60
CA HIS A 193 15.68 0.65 -9.36
C HIS A 193 14.52 -0.16 -8.75
N ILE A 194 13.59 0.55 -8.06
CA ILE A 194 12.48 -0.09 -7.35
C ILE A 194 11.61 -0.98 -8.27
N GLN A 195 11.47 -0.62 -9.54
CA GLN A 195 10.67 -1.39 -10.51
C GLN A 195 11.37 -2.69 -10.95
N GLU A 196 12.69 -2.73 -10.98
CA GLU A 196 13.47 -3.89 -11.40
C GLU A 196 13.64 -4.92 -10.29
N ASN A 197 13.59 -4.47 -9.03
CA ASN A 197 13.88 -5.26 -7.83
C ASN A 197 12.62 -5.63 -7.02
N VAL A 198 11.44 -5.71 -7.66
CA VAL A 198 10.18 -6.06 -6.99
C VAL A 198 10.15 -7.56 -6.66
N PRO A 199 10.20 -7.96 -5.37
CA PRO A 199 10.30 -9.38 -4.99
C PRO A 199 8.99 -10.13 -5.16
N TYR A 200 7.85 -9.46 -5.13
CA TYR A 200 6.52 -10.05 -5.21
C TYR A 200 5.65 -9.31 -6.21
N ARG A 201 4.91 -10.03 -7.04
CA ARG A 201 4.06 -9.49 -8.10
C ARG A 201 2.99 -8.51 -7.56
N GLU A 202 2.52 -8.76 -6.35
CA GLU A 202 1.51 -7.93 -5.67
C GLU A 202 2.03 -6.54 -5.29
N LEU A 203 3.36 -6.35 -5.25
CA LEU A 203 3.99 -5.06 -4.95
C LEU A 203 4.28 -4.21 -6.20
N ILE A 204 4.08 -4.73 -7.42
CA ILE A 204 4.31 -4.00 -8.67
C ILE A 204 3.53 -2.68 -8.71
N PRO A 205 2.20 -2.62 -8.43
CA PRO A 205 1.46 -1.36 -8.49
C PRO A 205 1.97 -0.33 -7.48
N PHE A 206 2.46 -0.80 -6.33
CA PHE A 206 3.04 0.07 -5.30
C PHE A 206 4.40 0.64 -5.74
N ALA A 207 5.26 -0.19 -6.33
CA ALA A 207 6.54 0.23 -6.89
C ALA A 207 6.37 1.25 -8.02
N GLU A 208 5.41 1.02 -8.93
CA GLU A 208 5.06 1.95 -10.01
C GLU A 208 4.55 3.30 -9.47
N SER A 209 3.71 3.27 -8.43
CA SER A 209 3.18 4.48 -7.80
C SER A 209 4.29 5.32 -7.16
N ILE A 210 5.20 4.68 -6.41
CA ILE A 210 6.34 5.38 -5.79
C ILE A 210 7.27 5.96 -6.85
N HIS A 211 7.59 5.19 -7.89
CA HIS A 211 8.45 5.65 -8.98
C HIS A 211 7.85 6.85 -9.71
N SER A 212 6.56 6.79 -10.04
CA SER A 212 5.84 7.90 -10.69
C SER A 212 5.81 9.15 -9.83
N ASP A 213 5.50 9.03 -8.53
CA ASP A 213 5.49 10.16 -7.59
C ASP A 213 6.89 10.80 -7.45
N ARG A 214 7.93 9.97 -7.42
CA ARG A 214 9.31 10.45 -7.36
C ARG A 214 9.71 11.22 -8.62
N ILE A 215 9.45 10.68 -9.82
CA ILE A 215 9.72 11.39 -11.09
C ILE A 215 9.00 12.73 -11.12
N LEU A 216 7.74 12.76 -10.67
CA LEU A 216 6.95 13.98 -10.61
C LEU A 216 7.58 15.01 -9.67
N ARG A 217 8.06 14.57 -8.49
CA ARG A 217 8.74 15.46 -7.52
C ARG A 217 10.07 15.97 -8.06
N GLU A 218 10.91 15.11 -8.63
CA GLU A 218 12.19 15.50 -9.22
C GLU A 218 12.01 16.50 -10.36
N ASN A 219 11.02 16.29 -11.23
CA ASN A 219 10.69 17.21 -12.30
C ASN A 219 10.18 18.55 -11.77
N ASN A 220 9.33 18.55 -10.74
CA ASN A 220 8.83 19.77 -10.11
C ASN A 220 9.96 20.55 -9.43
N GLU A 221 10.87 19.85 -8.74
CA GLU A 221 12.01 20.50 -8.10
C GLU A 221 12.97 21.11 -9.11
N LYS A 222 13.26 20.40 -10.20
CA LYS A 222 14.07 20.90 -11.31
C LYS A 222 13.44 22.14 -11.95
N MET A 223 12.15 22.09 -12.25
CA MET A 223 11.42 23.24 -12.79
C MET A 223 11.47 24.45 -11.83
N ARG A 224 11.37 24.23 -10.52
CA ARG A 224 11.46 25.28 -9.51
C ARG A 224 12.87 25.87 -9.42
N GLN A 225 13.92 25.06 -9.51
CA GLN A 225 15.31 25.53 -9.53
C GLN A 225 15.59 26.35 -10.79
N GLU A 226 15.19 25.87 -11.97
CA GLU A 226 15.33 26.58 -13.23
C GLU A 226 14.56 27.91 -13.21
N PHE A 227 13.34 27.91 -12.66
CA PHE A 227 12.56 29.15 -12.49
C PHE A 227 13.28 30.17 -11.62
N THR A 228 13.79 29.76 -10.44
CA THR A 228 14.50 30.65 -9.52
C THR A 228 15.78 31.22 -10.15
N ALA A 229 16.53 30.37 -10.86
CA ALA A 229 17.74 30.81 -11.57
C ALA A 229 17.42 31.81 -12.68
N ASN A 230 16.38 31.56 -13.48
CA ASN A 230 15.96 32.43 -14.56
C ASN A 230 15.43 33.76 -14.04
N VAL A 231 14.62 33.78 -12.96
CA VAL A 231 14.18 35.03 -12.30
C VAL A 231 15.37 35.85 -11.86
N SER A 232 16.33 35.23 -11.16
CA SER A 232 17.51 35.92 -10.67
C SER A 232 18.32 36.56 -11.80
N HIS A 233 18.45 35.83 -12.91
CA HIS A 233 19.19 36.30 -14.08
C HIS A 233 18.48 37.46 -14.81
N GLU A 234 17.15 37.35 -15.02
CA GLU A 234 16.33 38.34 -15.69
C GLU A 234 16.15 39.63 -14.86
N LEU A 235 16.28 39.57 -13.52
CA LEU A 235 16.30 40.72 -12.63
C LEU A 235 17.68 41.38 -12.56
N LYS A 236 18.77 40.60 -12.55
CA LYS A 236 20.13 41.14 -12.42
C LYS A 236 20.54 42.01 -13.61
N THR A 237 20.15 41.63 -14.83
CA THR A 237 20.54 42.34 -16.05
C THR A 237 20.03 43.80 -16.08
N PRO A 238 18.72 44.08 -15.94
CA PRO A 238 18.22 45.48 -15.91
C PRO A 238 18.75 46.26 -14.71
N LEU A 239 18.90 45.63 -13.54
CA LEU A 239 19.45 46.28 -12.35
C LEU A 239 20.89 46.73 -12.57
N THR A 240 21.74 45.91 -13.20
CA THR A 240 23.09 46.29 -13.56
C THR A 240 23.12 47.46 -14.55
N SER A 241 22.20 47.49 -15.54
CA SER A 241 22.09 48.59 -16.50
C SER A 241 21.65 49.87 -15.81
N ILE A 242 20.63 49.83 -14.95
CA ILE A 242 20.15 50.98 -14.15
C ILE A 242 21.29 51.55 -13.31
N SER A 243 22.00 50.67 -12.54
CA SER A 243 23.11 51.07 -11.69
C SER A 243 24.23 51.69 -12.50
N GLY A 244 24.61 51.13 -13.64
CA GLY A 244 25.67 51.67 -14.49
C GLY A 244 25.33 53.02 -15.09
N TYR A 245 24.12 53.23 -15.61
CA TYR A 245 23.71 54.57 -16.11
C TYR A 245 23.61 55.59 -14.99
N ALA A 246 23.13 55.22 -13.81
CA ALA A 246 23.05 56.07 -12.63
C ALA A 246 24.45 56.50 -12.16
N GLU A 247 25.41 55.57 -12.10
CA GLU A 247 26.82 55.82 -11.72
C GLU A 247 27.52 56.77 -12.71
N LEU A 248 27.29 56.60 -14.03
CA LEU A 248 27.82 57.50 -15.04
C LEU A 248 27.31 58.96 -14.89
N ILE A 249 26.05 59.12 -14.48
CA ILE A 249 25.45 60.44 -14.19
C ILE A 249 26.04 61.02 -12.89
N GLU A 250 26.10 60.20 -11.82
CA GLU A 250 26.54 60.61 -10.49
C GLU A 250 28.02 61.05 -10.47
N THR A 251 28.85 60.27 -11.16
CA THR A 251 30.31 60.56 -11.25
C THR A 251 30.67 61.71 -12.22
N GLY A 252 29.68 62.26 -12.93
CA GLY A 252 29.93 63.33 -13.91
C GLY A 252 30.66 62.88 -15.19
N ILE A 253 30.77 61.59 -15.41
CA ILE A 253 31.39 61.04 -16.65
C ILE A 253 30.41 61.21 -17.82
N ALA A 254 29.07 61.17 -17.55
CA ALA A 254 28.06 61.44 -18.55
C ALA A 254 28.13 62.91 -19.01
N LYS A 255 28.20 63.13 -20.32
CA LYS A 255 28.08 64.52 -20.84
C LYS A 255 26.67 65.05 -20.58
N PRO A 256 26.49 66.35 -20.35
CA PRO A 256 25.16 66.99 -20.10
C PRO A 256 24.12 66.60 -21.15
N GLU A 257 24.52 66.44 -22.40
CA GLU A 257 23.67 66.05 -23.56
C GLU A 257 23.18 64.61 -23.50
N ASP A 258 23.92 63.72 -22.83
CA ASP A 258 23.59 62.28 -22.70
C ASP A 258 22.71 61.97 -21.48
N VAL A 259 22.69 62.85 -20.45
CA VAL A 259 21.93 62.66 -19.20
C VAL A 259 20.44 62.36 -19.44
N PRO A 260 19.73 63.10 -20.35
CA PRO A 260 18.32 62.78 -20.63
C PRO A 260 18.13 61.40 -21.29
N ASP A 261 19.10 60.95 -22.08
CA ASP A 261 19.06 59.62 -22.71
C ASP A 261 19.30 58.52 -21.70
N PHE A 262 20.28 58.67 -20.78
CA PHE A 262 20.50 57.74 -19.67
C PHE A 262 19.28 57.69 -18.73
N GLY A 263 18.65 58.85 -18.43
CA GLY A 263 17.41 58.92 -17.68
C GLY A 263 16.28 58.13 -18.33
N ARG A 264 16.11 58.21 -19.66
CA ARG A 264 15.15 57.42 -20.41
C ARG A 264 15.45 55.92 -20.35
N LYS A 265 16.72 55.54 -20.45
CA LYS A 265 17.14 54.12 -20.36
C LYS A 265 16.89 53.56 -18.97
N ILE A 266 17.23 54.30 -17.90
CA ILE A 266 16.92 53.91 -16.51
C ILE A 266 15.42 53.71 -16.34
N HIS A 267 14.61 54.66 -16.78
CA HIS A 267 13.14 54.58 -16.68
C HIS A 267 12.57 53.37 -17.44
N SER A 268 13.09 53.09 -18.63
CA SER A 268 12.67 51.93 -19.44
C SER A 268 12.99 50.62 -18.77
N GLU A 269 14.21 50.48 -18.22
CA GLU A 269 14.60 49.25 -17.50
C GLU A 269 13.87 49.04 -16.18
N ALA A 270 13.59 50.13 -15.45
CA ALA A 270 12.74 50.08 -14.24
C ALA A 270 11.31 49.67 -14.56
N THR A 271 10.70 50.20 -15.61
CA THR A 271 9.35 49.84 -16.07
C THR A 271 9.31 48.35 -16.47
N ARG A 272 10.35 47.88 -17.16
CA ARG A 272 10.47 46.47 -17.53
C ARG A 272 10.58 45.55 -16.30
N MET A 273 11.33 45.98 -15.26
CA MET A 273 11.43 45.22 -14.01
C MET A 273 10.09 45.11 -13.29
N ILE A 274 9.33 46.24 -13.23
CA ILE A 274 8.00 46.24 -12.63
C ILE A 274 7.09 45.23 -13.34
N GLN A 275 7.10 45.23 -14.69
CA GLN A 275 6.31 44.28 -15.47
C GLN A 275 6.74 42.82 -15.18
N LEU A 276 8.05 42.53 -15.14
CA LEU A 276 8.56 41.21 -14.84
C LEU A 276 8.13 40.72 -13.44
N VAL A 277 8.18 41.58 -12.42
CA VAL A 277 7.73 41.24 -11.07
C VAL A 277 6.23 40.98 -11.05
N ASN A 278 5.42 41.78 -11.75
CA ASN A 278 3.98 41.55 -11.84
C ASN A 278 3.66 40.22 -12.53
N ASP A 279 4.34 39.89 -13.64
CA ASP A 279 4.16 38.63 -14.36
C ASP A 279 4.54 37.41 -13.48
N ILE A 280 5.61 37.53 -12.67
CA ILE A 280 6.02 36.49 -11.70
C ILE A 280 4.98 36.30 -10.61
N LEU A 281 4.50 37.41 -9.99
CA LEU A 281 3.48 37.33 -8.94
C LEU A 281 2.19 36.68 -9.46
N GLN A 282 1.83 37.00 -10.69
CA GLN A 282 0.67 36.48 -11.34
C GLN A 282 0.81 34.97 -11.64
N LEU A 283 1.94 34.57 -12.20
CA LEU A 283 2.23 33.17 -12.44
C LEU A 283 2.22 32.36 -11.14
N SER A 284 2.77 32.93 -10.05
CA SER A 284 2.74 32.30 -8.72
C SER A 284 1.31 32.12 -8.19
N LYS A 285 0.42 33.10 -8.41
CA LYS A 285 -1.00 32.95 -8.05
C LYS A 285 -1.69 31.86 -8.86
N LEU A 286 -1.43 31.78 -10.17
CA LEU A 286 -2.00 30.77 -11.05
C LEU A 286 -1.50 29.36 -10.70
N ASP A 287 -0.24 29.22 -10.28
CA ASP A 287 0.32 27.95 -9.78
C ASP A 287 -0.42 27.49 -8.52
N THR A 288 -0.62 28.40 -7.54
CA THR A 288 -1.33 28.10 -6.29
C THR A 288 -2.77 27.65 -6.56
N VAL A 289 -3.48 28.33 -7.45
CA VAL A 289 -4.85 27.94 -7.88
C VAL A 289 -4.87 26.51 -8.44
N SER A 290 -3.86 26.15 -9.22
CA SER A 290 -3.75 24.80 -9.80
C SER A 290 -3.43 23.72 -8.77
N GLU A 291 -2.74 24.05 -7.67
CA GLU A 291 -2.31 23.11 -6.63
C GLU A 291 -3.33 22.96 -5.49
N THR A 292 -3.97 24.06 -5.06
CA THR A 292 -4.90 24.07 -3.91
C THR A 292 -6.33 23.76 -4.28
N GLY A 293 -6.67 23.79 -5.59
CA GLY A 293 -8.05 23.60 -6.04
C GLY A 293 -8.97 24.78 -5.71
N ASP A 294 -8.40 25.92 -5.30
CA ASP A 294 -9.14 27.15 -5.01
C ASP A 294 -9.51 27.81 -6.35
N THR A 295 -10.55 27.27 -6.98
CA THR A 295 -10.99 27.71 -8.30
C THR A 295 -11.48 29.16 -8.25
N PRO A 296 -11.00 30.02 -9.16
CA PRO A 296 -11.53 31.38 -9.28
C PRO A 296 -13.04 31.33 -9.56
N VAL A 297 -13.73 32.42 -9.23
CA VAL A 297 -15.17 32.52 -9.50
C VAL A 297 -15.39 32.33 -11.01
N MET A 298 -16.08 31.26 -11.36
CA MET A 298 -16.44 30.97 -12.75
C MET A 298 -17.84 31.48 -13.02
N GLU A 299 -17.97 32.23 -14.10
CA GLU A 299 -19.23 32.84 -14.57
C GLU A 299 -19.35 32.68 -16.08
N THR A 300 -20.54 32.93 -16.64
CA THR A 300 -20.71 32.92 -18.10
C THR A 300 -20.14 34.21 -18.67
N VAL A 301 -19.05 34.09 -19.41
CA VAL A 301 -18.33 35.22 -20.04
C VAL A 301 -18.44 35.11 -21.55
N ASP A 302 -18.86 36.21 -22.23
CA ASP A 302 -18.83 36.26 -23.67
C ASP A 302 -17.44 36.68 -24.17
N LEU A 303 -16.75 35.80 -24.88
CA LEU A 303 -15.42 36.03 -25.44
C LEU A 303 -15.43 37.20 -26.45
N LEU A 304 -16.56 37.53 -27.10
CA LEU A 304 -16.67 38.67 -27.99
C LEU A 304 -16.52 39.98 -27.21
N GLU A 305 -17.10 40.07 -26.02
CA GLU A 305 -16.94 41.27 -25.16
C GLU A 305 -15.49 41.39 -24.66
N VAL A 306 -14.84 40.24 -24.31
CA VAL A 306 -13.41 40.20 -23.95
C VAL A 306 -12.55 40.74 -25.12
N ALA A 307 -12.82 40.27 -26.34
CA ALA A 307 -12.12 40.72 -27.55
C ALA A 307 -12.29 42.22 -27.82
N LYS A 308 -13.53 42.76 -27.72
CA LYS A 308 -13.83 44.17 -27.91
C LYS A 308 -13.06 45.06 -26.90
N GLU A 309 -13.14 44.72 -25.63
CA GLU A 309 -12.45 45.48 -24.58
C GLU A 309 -10.92 45.41 -24.73
N CYS A 310 -10.37 44.22 -25.12
CA CYS A 310 -8.95 44.08 -25.38
C CYS A 310 -8.52 45.01 -26.55
N VAL A 311 -9.25 45.02 -27.64
CA VAL A 311 -8.95 45.90 -28.79
C VAL A 311 -8.97 47.36 -28.37
N GLU A 312 -9.96 47.85 -27.61
CA GLU A 312 -10.02 49.22 -27.16
C GLU A 312 -8.87 49.59 -26.22
N ARG A 313 -8.52 48.70 -25.28
CA ARG A 313 -7.36 48.87 -24.37
C ARG A 313 -6.02 48.95 -25.13
N GLN A 314 -5.84 48.10 -26.15
CA GLN A 314 -4.59 47.97 -26.90
C GLN A 314 -4.49 48.91 -28.13
N LYS A 315 -5.55 49.67 -28.44
CA LYS A 315 -5.64 50.58 -29.60
C LYS A 315 -4.50 51.57 -29.67
N LEU A 316 -4.11 52.17 -28.52
CA LEU A 316 -3.03 53.15 -28.48
C LEU A 316 -1.66 52.49 -28.74
N ASN A 317 -1.42 51.32 -28.15
CA ASN A 317 -0.17 50.54 -28.35
C ASN A 317 -0.03 50.08 -29.80
N ALA A 318 -1.12 49.57 -30.39
CA ALA A 318 -1.14 49.17 -31.79
C ALA A 318 -0.84 50.35 -32.74
N ARG A 319 -1.47 51.52 -32.49
CA ARG A 319 -1.19 52.73 -33.27
C ARG A 319 0.26 53.19 -33.17
N ARG A 320 0.86 53.15 -31.96
CA ARG A 320 2.28 53.49 -31.75
C ARG A 320 3.23 52.56 -32.50
N ALA A 321 2.81 51.30 -32.65
CA ALA A 321 3.55 50.28 -33.42
C ALA A 321 3.22 50.29 -34.92
N TYR A 322 2.34 51.19 -35.39
CA TYR A 322 1.83 51.20 -36.76
C TYR A 322 1.13 49.92 -37.20
N ILE A 323 0.33 49.29 -36.31
CA ILE A 323 -0.37 48.06 -36.53
C ILE A 323 -1.88 48.28 -36.57
N SER A 324 -2.55 47.64 -37.51
CA SER A 324 -4.01 47.60 -37.60
C SER A 324 -4.54 46.49 -36.68
N LEU A 325 -5.21 46.88 -35.60
CA LEU A 325 -5.81 45.97 -34.62
C LEU A 325 -7.34 45.95 -34.79
N THR A 326 -7.92 44.79 -35.03
CA THR A 326 -9.36 44.60 -35.26
C THR A 326 -9.87 43.35 -34.53
N TYR A 327 -11.18 43.30 -34.30
CA TYR A 327 -11.87 42.09 -33.85
C TYR A 327 -12.96 41.70 -34.83
N LEU A 328 -13.26 40.40 -34.91
CA LEU A 328 -14.29 39.81 -35.72
C LEU A 328 -14.93 38.63 -34.98
N GLY A 329 -16.14 38.27 -35.36
CA GLY A 329 -16.78 37.06 -34.88
C GLY A 329 -18.17 37.27 -34.30
N GLU A 330 -18.64 36.28 -33.60
CA GLU A 330 -19.96 36.21 -32.99
C GLU A 330 -19.85 36.03 -31.48
N SER A 331 -20.96 36.21 -30.75
CA SER A 331 -21.06 35.91 -29.33
C SER A 331 -20.63 34.44 -29.04
N ALA A 332 -19.70 34.31 -28.14
CA ALA A 332 -19.09 33.03 -27.79
C ALA A 332 -19.04 32.88 -26.25
N PRO A 333 -20.18 32.52 -25.63
CA PRO A 333 -20.27 32.36 -24.18
C PRO A 333 -19.51 31.12 -23.69
N VAL A 334 -18.65 31.32 -22.70
CA VAL A 334 -17.88 30.25 -22.03
C VAL A 334 -18.01 30.40 -20.52
N LEU A 335 -17.88 29.27 -19.81
CA LEU A 335 -17.77 29.28 -18.34
C LEU A 335 -16.31 29.60 -17.97
N GLY A 336 -16.08 30.72 -17.31
CA GLY A 336 -14.73 31.14 -16.98
C GLY A 336 -14.63 32.31 -16.05
N SER A 337 -13.42 32.61 -15.61
CA SER A 337 -13.12 33.83 -14.85
C SER A 337 -12.89 35.01 -15.80
N ARG A 338 -13.75 36.03 -15.74
CA ARG A 338 -13.65 37.21 -16.57
C ARG A 338 -12.25 37.83 -16.53
N ALA A 339 -11.69 37.97 -15.33
CA ALA A 339 -10.38 38.59 -15.16
C ALA A 339 -9.25 37.76 -15.84
N LEU A 340 -9.30 36.43 -15.75
CA LEU A 340 -8.30 35.55 -16.37
C LEU A 340 -8.46 35.51 -17.90
N LEU A 341 -9.69 35.53 -18.41
CA LEU A 341 -9.95 35.56 -19.86
C LEU A 341 -9.54 36.87 -20.49
N ASP A 342 -9.77 38.02 -19.81
CA ASP A 342 -9.26 39.34 -20.21
C ASP A 342 -7.74 39.33 -20.30
N GLU A 343 -7.06 38.74 -19.33
CA GLU A 343 -5.61 38.64 -19.29
C GLU A 343 -5.06 37.69 -20.36
N LEU A 344 -5.69 36.55 -20.61
CA LEU A 344 -5.33 35.65 -21.70
C LEU A 344 -5.37 36.39 -23.04
N CYS A 345 -6.48 37.09 -23.31
CA CYS A 345 -6.64 37.88 -24.54
C CYS A 345 -5.59 38.99 -24.64
N GLN A 346 -5.32 39.69 -23.54
CA GLN A 346 -4.32 40.76 -23.50
C GLN A 346 -2.90 40.23 -23.77
N ASN A 347 -2.48 39.12 -23.15
CA ASN A 347 -1.16 38.53 -23.37
C ASN A 347 -0.96 38.04 -24.83
N LEU A 348 -2.00 37.47 -25.44
CA LEU A 348 -1.96 37.07 -26.85
C LEU A 348 -1.87 38.30 -27.77
N CYS A 349 -2.67 39.34 -27.50
CA CYS A 349 -2.69 40.56 -28.29
C CYS A 349 -1.38 41.34 -28.17
N ASP A 350 -0.82 41.46 -26.95
CA ASP A 350 0.48 42.12 -26.71
C ASP A 350 1.61 41.43 -27.49
N ASN A 351 1.63 40.08 -27.49
CA ASN A 351 2.60 39.34 -28.28
C ASN A 351 2.41 39.58 -29.79
N ALA A 352 1.18 39.55 -30.28
CA ALA A 352 0.87 39.76 -31.69
C ALA A 352 1.26 41.18 -32.16
N ILE A 353 1.12 42.21 -31.31
CA ILE A 353 1.56 43.57 -31.58
C ILE A 353 3.08 43.67 -31.54
N ARG A 354 3.71 43.12 -30.49
CA ARG A 354 5.14 43.21 -30.23
C ARG A 354 6.03 42.56 -31.28
N TYR A 355 5.59 41.43 -31.78
CA TYR A 355 6.34 40.61 -32.77
C TYR A 355 5.85 40.84 -34.21
N ASN A 356 5.11 41.91 -34.43
CA ASN A 356 4.65 42.29 -35.76
C ASN A 356 5.62 43.30 -36.45
N ARG A 357 5.30 43.65 -37.67
CA ARG A 357 6.02 44.60 -38.50
C ARG A 357 5.21 45.91 -38.63
N PRO A 358 5.87 47.07 -38.75
CA PRO A 358 5.13 48.31 -39.09
C PRO A 358 4.28 48.12 -40.34
N GLY A 359 3.02 48.53 -40.26
CA GLY A 359 2.02 48.31 -41.32
C GLY A 359 1.32 46.94 -41.26
N GLY A 360 1.65 46.11 -40.27
CA GLY A 360 1.06 44.79 -40.06
C GLY A 360 -0.38 44.86 -39.53
N LYS A 361 -0.95 43.65 -39.37
CA LYS A 361 -2.33 43.44 -38.92
C LYS A 361 -2.37 42.47 -37.77
N VAL A 362 -3.22 42.72 -36.78
CA VAL A 362 -3.58 41.79 -35.72
C VAL A 362 -5.10 41.71 -35.68
N GLN A 363 -5.60 40.48 -35.62
CA GLN A 363 -7.03 40.22 -35.63
C GLN A 363 -7.39 39.27 -34.49
N ILE A 364 -8.33 39.64 -33.65
CA ILE A 364 -8.92 38.81 -32.61
C ILE A 364 -10.24 38.28 -33.17
N ILE A 365 -10.38 36.94 -33.20
CA ILE A 365 -11.54 36.29 -33.80
C ILE A 365 -12.21 35.39 -32.74
N THR A 366 -13.53 35.52 -32.58
CA THR A 366 -14.32 34.66 -31.73
C THR A 366 -15.31 33.84 -32.56
N THR A 367 -15.34 32.53 -32.32
CA THR A 367 -16.26 31.63 -33.01
C THR A 367 -16.84 30.62 -32.02
N CYS A 368 -18.06 30.16 -32.31
CA CYS A 368 -18.69 29.11 -31.55
C CYS A 368 -19.28 28.07 -32.52
N ASN A 369 -18.86 26.82 -32.41
CA ASN A 369 -19.35 25.75 -33.27
C ASN A 369 -20.74 25.29 -32.86
N ARG A 370 -21.45 24.59 -33.75
CA ARG A 370 -22.77 23.98 -33.48
C ARG A 370 -22.74 22.97 -32.32
N ASP A 371 -21.59 22.39 -32.07
CA ASP A 371 -21.36 21.46 -30.95
C ASP A 371 -21.08 22.18 -29.62
N GLY A 372 -21.16 23.51 -29.64
CA GLY A 372 -20.97 24.35 -28.46
C GLY A 372 -19.52 24.66 -28.10
N HIS A 373 -18.53 24.22 -28.84
CA HIS A 373 -17.13 24.61 -28.61
C HIS A 373 -16.90 26.04 -29.08
N CYS A 374 -16.61 26.91 -28.15
CA CYS A 374 -16.28 28.30 -28.42
C CYS A 374 -14.76 28.50 -28.44
N SER A 375 -14.27 29.40 -29.27
CA SER A 375 -12.85 29.68 -29.37
C SER A 375 -12.53 31.17 -29.47
N LEU A 376 -11.36 31.55 -28.94
CA LEU A 376 -10.73 32.82 -29.11
C LEU A 376 -9.43 32.63 -29.88
N THR A 377 -9.32 33.27 -31.03
CA THR A 377 -8.15 33.20 -31.91
C THR A 377 -7.53 34.57 -32.04
N VAL A 378 -6.20 34.68 -31.86
CA VAL A 378 -5.42 35.88 -32.18
C VAL A 378 -4.50 35.53 -33.34
N ALA A 379 -4.67 36.23 -34.46
CA ALA A 379 -3.90 36.05 -35.67
C ALA A 379 -3.13 37.34 -36.03
N ASP A 380 -1.87 37.20 -36.35
CA ASP A 380 -0.99 38.28 -36.82
C ASP A 380 -0.27 37.88 -38.11
N ASN A 381 0.21 38.86 -38.85
CA ASN A 381 1.06 38.70 -40.00
C ASN A 381 2.51 39.20 -39.74
N GLY A 382 2.99 38.95 -38.54
CA GLY A 382 4.30 39.34 -38.04
C GLY A 382 5.46 38.45 -38.52
N ILE A 383 6.47 38.31 -37.67
CA ILE A 383 7.70 37.59 -38.00
C ILE A 383 7.55 36.07 -37.98
N GLY A 384 6.48 35.55 -37.36
CA GLY A 384 6.27 34.13 -37.17
C GLY A 384 7.24 33.47 -36.19
N ILE A 385 7.06 32.19 -35.98
CA ILE A 385 7.80 31.36 -35.02
C ILE A 385 8.44 30.18 -35.76
N PRO A 386 9.76 29.98 -35.69
CA PRO A 386 10.44 28.82 -36.27
C PRO A 386 9.88 27.51 -35.72
N ARG A 387 9.80 26.47 -36.55
CA ARG A 387 9.16 25.19 -36.22
C ARG A 387 9.79 24.52 -34.98
N GLU A 388 11.13 24.64 -34.83
CA GLU A 388 11.87 24.08 -33.70
C GLU A 388 11.52 24.78 -32.37
N ALA A 389 11.07 26.03 -32.42
CA ALA A 389 10.74 26.82 -31.23
C ALA A 389 9.26 26.66 -30.81
N GLN A 390 8.37 26.21 -31.69
CA GLN A 390 6.92 26.18 -31.46
C GLN A 390 6.51 25.33 -30.27
N ALA A 391 7.23 24.23 -30.00
CA ALA A 391 6.97 23.38 -28.83
C ALA A 391 7.31 24.08 -27.49
N SER A 392 8.30 24.98 -27.50
CA SER A 392 8.87 25.60 -26.28
C SER A 392 8.38 27.01 -26.01
N VAL A 393 7.65 27.66 -26.93
CA VAL A 393 7.23 29.08 -26.74
C VAL A 393 6.26 29.27 -25.56
N PHE A 394 5.64 28.23 -25.05
CA PHE A 394 4.78 28.25 -23.87
C PHE A 394 5.54 27.92 -22.56
N GLU A 395 6.86 27.71 -22.63
CA GLU A 395 7.69 27.50 -21.44
C GLU A 395 8.06 28.84 -20.81
N ARG A 396 8.28 28.83 -19.49
CA ARG A 396 8.61 30.03 -18.72
C ARG A 396 9.98 30.57 -19.15
N PHE A 397 10.07 31.90 -19.38
CA PHE A 397 11.28 32.59 -19.82
C PHE A 397 11.83 32.17 -21.18
N TYR A 398 11.09 31.33 -21.93
CA TYR A 398 11.52 30.92 -23.26
C TYR A 398 11.39 32.12 -24.26
N ARG A 399 12.38 32.26 -25.13
CA ARG A 399 12.45 33.30 -26.15
C ARG A 399 13.23 32.79 -27.35
N VAL A 400 12.66 32.94 -28.54
CA VAL A 400 13.27 32.48 -29.80
C VAL A 400 14.60 33.20 -30.07
N ASP A 401 14.70 34.48 -29.77
CA ASP A 401 15.93 35.31 -29.94
C ASP A 401 16.12 36.22 -28.73
N LYS A 402 17.12 35.93 -27.89
CA LYS A 402 17.45 36.72 -26.69
C LYS A 402 17.96 38.11 -27.01
N SER A 403 18.54 38.34 -28.21
CA SER A 403 19.12 39.63 -28.59
C SER A 403 18.05 40.64 -29.10
N ARG A 404 17.19 40.20 -29.98
CA ARG A 404 16.07 41.00 -30.53
C ARG A 404 15.02 41.35 -29.47
N SER A 405 14.76 40.38 -28.60
CA SER A 405 13.72 40.57 -27.58
C SER A 405 14.15 41.46 -26.42
N LYS A 406 15.44 41.73 -26.21
CA LYS A 406 15.90 42.83 -25.31
C LYS A 406 15.46 44.21 -25.85
N ALA A 407 15.49 44.42 -27.15
CA ALA A 407 15.02 45.66 -27.75
C ALA A 407 13.49 45.85 -27.68
N THR A 408 12.74 44.75 -27.70
CA THR A 408 11.25 44.76 -27.66
C THR A 408 10.66 44.65 -26.26
N GLY A 409 11.46 44.37 -25.20
CA GLY A 409 11.02 44.44 -23.80
C GLY A 409 10.18 43.24 -23.30
N GLY A 410 10.19 42.07 -23.96
CA GLY A 410 9.42 40.90 -23.54
C GLY A 410 9.99 40.22 -22.29
N THR A 411 9.14 39.75 -21.39
CA THR A 411 9.52 38.99 -20.17
C THR A 411 9.72 37.50 -20.43
N GLY A 412 9.12 36.93 -21.51
CA GLY A 412 9.07 35.53 -21.78
C GLY A 412 8.10 34.76 -20.89
N LEU A 413 7.21 35.46 -20.17
CA LEU A 413 6.22 34.84 -19.28
C LEU A 413 4.80 34.88 -19.86
N GLY A 414 4.49 35.77 -20.80
CA GLY A 414 3.12 36.01 -21.29
C GLY A 414 2.46 34.77 -21.89
N LEU A 415 3.16 33.98 -22.73
CA LEU A 415 2.59 32.72 -23.27
C LEU A 415 2.52 31.59 -22.21
N ALA A 416 3.42 31.59 -21.22
CA ALA A 416 3.29 30.67 -20.08
C ALA A 416 2.04 31.01 -19.25
N ILE A 417 1.73 32.28 -19.03
CA ILE A 417 0.49 32.75 -18.37
C ILE A 417 -0.72 32.27 -19.18
N VAL A 418 -0.73 32.44 -20.51
CA VAL A 418 -1.79 31.95 -21.41
C VAL A 418 -2.01 30.45 -21.24
N LYS A 419 -0.94 29.64 -21.18
CA LYS A 419 -1.00 28.21 -20.97
C LYS A 419 -1.63 27.84 -19.62
N HIS A 420 -1.26 28.55 -18.54
CA HIS A 420 -1.85 28.32 -17.21
C HIS A 420 -3.33 28.70 -17.16
N ILE A 421 -3.71 29.86 -17.74
CA ILE A 421 -5.11 30.27 -17.79
C ILE A 421 -5.94 29.28 -18.62
N ALA A 422 -5.45 28.84 -19.78
CA ALA A 422 -6.12 27.82 -20.58
C ALA A 422 -6.33 26.52 -19.80
N ARG A 423 -5.34 26.07 -19.03
CA ARG A 423 -5.44 24.90 -18.15
C ARG A 423 -6.51 25.05 -17.07
N ILE A 424 -6.60 26.20 -16.41
CA ILE A 424 -7.64 26.51 -15.40
C ILE A 424 -9.05 26.42 -16.01
N HIS A 425 -9.20 26.77 -17.29
CA HIS A 425 -10.47 26.74 -18.02
C HIS A 425 -10.70 25.44 -18.81
N ASN A 426 -9.87 24.40 -18.63
CA ASN A 426 -9.89 23.16 -19.42
C ASN A 426 -9.87 23.40 -20.94
N ALA A 427 -9.25 24.50 -21.37
CA ALA A 427 -9.17 24.90 -22.78
C ALA A 427 -7.93 24.33 -23.46
N ARG A 428 -8.02 24.08 -24.77
CA ARG A 428 -6.91 23.61 -25.61
C ARG A 428 -6.31 24.76 -26.37
N ILE A 429 -4.99 24.78 -26.47
CA ILE A 429 -4.26 25.78 -27.26
C ILE A 429 -3.79 25.12 -28.55
N LYS A 430 -4.06 25.77 -29.69
CA LYS A 430 -3.53 25.43 -31.00
C LYS A 430 -2.66 26.57 -31.49
N LEU A 431 -1.44 26.26 -31.95
CA LEU A 431 -0.48 27.20 -32.52
C LEU A 431 -0.22 26.83 -33.98
N ASP A 432 -0.49 27.73 -34.88
CA ASP A 432 -0.11 27.64 -36.27
C ASP A 432 0.76 28.87 -36.64
N SER A 433 2.02 28.64 -37.04
CA SER A 433 2.93 29.77 -37.33
C SER A 433 3.92 29.38 -38.42
N VAL A 434 4.16 30.33 -39.32
CA VAL A 434 5.15 30.23 -40.39
C VAL A 434 6.04 31.48 -40.36
N VAL A 435 7.35 31.28 -40.42
CA VAL A 435 8.33 32.36 -40.42
C VAL A 435 8.05 33.31 -41.59
N ASP A 436 8.03 34.59 -41.28
CA ASP A 436 7.75 35.72 -42.19
C ASP A 436 6.31 35.78 -42.73
N GLU A 437 5.42 34.88 -42.37
CA GLU A 437 3.98 34.96 -42.71
C GLU A 437 3.11 35.38 -41.53
N GLY A 438 3.48 34.96 -40.30
CA GLY A 438 2.81 35.36 -39.05
C GLY A 438 2.51 34.21 -38.13
N THR A 439 1.70 34.51 -37.10
CA THR A 439 1.31 33.53 -36.06
C THR A 439 -0.19 33.60 -35.81
N THR A 440 -0.79 32.42 -35.63
CA THR A 440 -2.19 32.25 -35.22
C THR A 440 -2.22 31.35 -33.97
N ILE A 441 -2.72 31.89 -32.86
CA ILE A 441 -2.94 31.14 -31.62
C ILE A 441 -4.44 31.08 -31.36
N THR A 442 -4.97 29.85 -31.27
CA THR A 442 -6.38 29.58 -30.99
C THR A 442 -6.52 28.89 -29.64
N VAL A 443 -7.32 29.44 -28.76
CA VAL A 443 -7.72 28.84 -27.49
C VAL A 443 -9.15 28.35 -27.62
N ILE A 444 -9.34 27.03 -27.48
CA ILE A 444 -10.62 26.34 -27.69
C ILE A 444 -11.14 25.93 -26.32
N PHE A 445 -12.31 26.43 -25.98
CA PHE A 445 -13.00 26.14 -24.72
C PHE A 445 -14.02 25.02 -24.96
N GLU A 446 -14.05 24.06 -24.06
CA GLU A 446 -15.09 23.02 -24.08
C GLU A 446 -16.37 23.62 -23.48
N THR A 447 -17.51 23.21 -23.99
CA THR A 447 -18.83 23.70 -23.55
C THR A 447 -19.04 23.40 -22.07
N ALA A 448 -19.58 24.38 -21.34
CA ALA A 448 -20.23 24.08 -20.06
C ALA A 448 -21.44 23.19 -20.37
N SER A 449 -21.31 21.88 -20.11
CA SER A 449 -22.44 20.93 -20.11
C SER A 449 -23.30 21.13 -18.87
#